data_d1c025da7cf941262b0e2b2afd9fd75b
#
_entry.id   d1c025da7cf941262b0e2b2afd9fd75b
#
_cell.length_a   1.000
_cell.length_b   1.000
_cell.length_c   1.000
_cell.angle_alpha   90.00
_cell.angle_beta   90.00
_cell.angle_gamma   90.00
#
_symmetry.space_group_name_H-M   'P 1'
#
loop_
_entity.id
_entity.type
_entity.pdbx_description
1 polymer ?
#
loop_
_entity_poly.entity_id
_entity_poly.type
_entity_poly.pdbx_seq_one_letter_code
_entity_poly.pdbx_strand_id
1 'polypeptide(L)'
;MGKYKIFVDGSSGTTGLRIADRLAERDEFEILQISEADRKDVRARAAVINESDLSFLCLPDDAAREVMPLVRGDVRILDTSTAHRTAPGWVYGLPELHGIRAALPAAARVAVPGCHATGFIAPVAPLVERGLIPKAAHLSVTSLTGYSGGGKKMIAEYEGERVNTALNAPRPYGLALHHKHLPEMTAVTGLDTAPNFVPIVADYYAGMETMIPLDLAALGITAQAVADTLADYYAGQAMIRVHPLGEGTDGGFLAANKLAGKDTLEIFCLPNPDGTQLQLISLFDNLGKGSSGAAVQCMNLMLGLEETKGLAR
;
A
#
# COMPACT_ATOMS: atom_id res chain seq x y z
N MET A 1 -25.19 20.02 -3.95
CA MET A 1 -23.73 20.21 -4.01
C MET A 1 -23.29 19.88 -5.41
N GLY A 2 -22.33 20.63 -5.99
CA GLY A 2 -21.72 20.26 -7.27
C GLY A 2 -20.96 18.94 -7.14
N LYS A 3 -20.72 18.27 -8.27
CA LYS A 3 -19.84 17.09 -8.30
C LYS A 3 -18.39 17.50 -8.12
N TYR A 4 -17.61 16.65 -7.44
CA TYR A 4 -16.15 16.82 -7.40
C TYR A 4 -15.52 16.45 -8.75
N LYS A 5 -14.67 17.30 -9.28
CA LYS A 5 -13.90 17.04 -10.49
C LYS A 5 -12.67 16.22 -10.16
N ILE A 6 -12.62 14.99 -10.64
CA ILE A 6 -11.52 14.05 -10.39
C ILE A 6 -10.80 13.75 -11.71
N PHE A 7 -9.48 13.76 -11.69
CA PHE A 7 -8.68 13.31 -12.81
C PHE A 7 -7.80 12.12 -12.41
N VAL A 8 -7.73 11.12 -13.27
CA VAL A 8 -6.85 9.94 -13.09
C VAL A 8 -5.81 9.97 -14.20
N ASP A 9 -4.65 10.58 -13.91
CA ASP A 9 -3.53 10.61 -14.83
C ASP A 9 -2.85 9.23 -14.88
N GLY A 10 -2.81 8.60 -16.05
CA GLY A 10 -2.36 7.22 -16.20
C GLY A 10 -3.47 6.17 -15.98
N SER A 11 -4.73 6.51 -16.23
CA SER A 11 -5.90 5.61 -16.11
C SER A 11 -5.79 4.32 -16.91
N SER A 12 -4.92 4.25 -17.92
CA SER A 12 -4.66 3.02 -18.67
C SER A 12 -3.74 2.02 -17.94
N GLY A 13 -3.05 2.39 -16.85
CA GLY A 13 -2.23 1.49 -16.03
C GLY A 13 -3.08 0.59 -15.12
N THR A 14 -2.50 -0.44 -14.49
CA THR A 14 -3.23 -1.40 -13.63
C THR A 14 -3.89 -0.69 -12.44
N THR A 15 -3.16 0.15 -11.72
CA THR A 15 -3.70 0.92 -10.58
C THR A 15 -4.69 1.99 -11.04
N GLY A 16 -4.34 2.75 -12.09
CA GLY A 16 -5.18 3.82 -12.62
C GLY A 16 -6.51 3.32 -13.17
N LEU A 17 -6.52 2.20 -13.89
CA LEU A 17 -7.73 1.56 -14.38
C LEU A 17 -8.66 1.18 -13.23
N ARG A 18 -8.14 0.52 -12.20
CA ARG A 18 -8.94 0.13 -11.02
C ARG A 18 -9.51 1.33 -10.26
N ILE A 19 -8.73 2.43 -10.15
CA ILE A 19 -9.25 3.66 -9.56
C ILE A 19 -10.36 4.21 -10.44
N ALA A 20 -10.17 4.32 -11.74
CA ALA A 20 -11.16 4.84 -12.68
C ALA A 20 -12.47 4.03 -12.63
N ASP A 21 -12.39 2.69 -12.63
CA ASP A 21 -13.54 1.79 -12.54
C ASP A 21 -14.33 2.01 -11.24
N ARG A 22 -13.64 2.11 -10.10
CA ARG A 22 -14.27 2.39 -8.79
C ARG A 22 -14.96 3.75 -8.72
N LEU A 23 -14.42 4.75 -9.42
CA LEU A 23 -14.99 6.10 -9.44
C LEU A 23 -16.14 6.25 -10.43
N ALA A 24 -16.17 5.46 -11.50
CA ALA A 24 -17.22 5.51 -12.53
C ALA A 24 -18.61 5.18 -11.99
N GLU A 25 -18.70 4.39 -10.92
CA GLU A 25 -19.95 3.99 -10.25
C GLU A 25 -20.42 5.00 -9.18
N ARG A 26 -19.74 6.15 -9.05
CA ARG A 26 -19.96 7.11 -7.96
C ARG A 26 -20.50 8.44 -8.50
N ASP A 27 -21.77 8.71 -8.20
CA ASP A 27 -22.52 9.88 -8.72
C ASP A 27 -21.98 11.25 -8.26
N GLU A 28 -21.25 11.28 -7.16
CA GLU A 28 -20.65 12.51 -6.62
C GLU A 28 -19.43 13.00 -7.38
N PHE A 29 -18.93 12.24 -8.37
CA PHE A 29 -17.74 12.59 -9.17
C PHE A 29 -18.08 12.94 -10.61
N GLU A 30 -17.33 13.90 -11.14
CA GLU A 30 -17.17 14.21 -12.56
C GLU A 30 -15.73 13.83 -12.95
N ILE A 31 -15.58 12.80 -13.80
CA ILE A 31 -14.25 12.32 -14.20
C ILE A 31 -13.77 13.12 -15.40
N LEU A 32 -12.74 13.93 -15.17
CA LEU A 32 -12.09 14.69 -16.25
C LEU A 32 -11.32 13.75 -17.17
N GLN A 33 -11.29 14.10 -18.46
CA GLN A 33 -10.65 13.32 -19.51
C GLN A 33 -9.53 14.13 -20.18
N ILE A 34 -8.50 13.45 -20.62
CA ILE A 34 -7.45 14.00 -21.51
C ILE A 34 -7.48 13.24 -22.83
N SER A 35 -7.23 13.94 -23.93
CA SER A 35 -7.20 13.28 -25.24
C SER A 35 -6.03 12.30 -25.35
N GLU A 36 -6.17 11.27 -26.16
CA GLU A 36 -5.10 10.28 -26.40
C GLU A 36 -3.85 10.96 -27.01
N ALA A 37 -4.03 12.02 -27.81
CA ALA A 37 -2.95 12.78 -28.40
C ALA A 37 -2.15 13.55 -27.33
N ASP A 38 -2.84 14.10 -26.31
CA ASP A 38 -2.26 15.00 -25.33
C ASP A 38 -1.75 14.29 -24.08
N ARG A 39 -2.08 13.01 -23.86
CA ARG A 39 -1.74 12.28 -22.63
C ARG A 39 -0.25 12.17 -22.31
N LYS A 40 0.63 12.43 -23.28
CA LYS A 40 2.09 12.47 -23.10
C LYS A 40 2.62 13.89 -22.95
N ASP A 41 1.82 14.91 -23.25
CA ASP A 41 2.22 16.31 -23.08
C ASP A 41 2.07 16.70 -21.60
N VAL A 42 3.17 17.05 -20.98
CA VAL A 42 3.20 17.42 -19.54
C VAL A 42 2.38 18.67 -19.26
N ARG A 43 2.31 19.62 -20.19
CA ARG A 43 1.53 20.87 -20.01
C ARG A 43 0.04 20.61 -20.15
N ALA A 44 -0.36 19.78 -21.11
CA ALA A 44 -1.76 19.38 -21.27
C ALA A 44 -2.24 18.58 -20.03
N ARG A 45 -1.43 17.67 -19.52
CA ARG A 45 -1.73 16.95 -18.27
C ARG A 45 -1.86 17.91 -17.09
N ALA A 46 -0.92 18.84 -16.92
CA ALA A 46 -0.96 19.84 -15.87
C ALA A 46 -2.21 20.73 -15.96
N ALA A 47 -2.66 21.09 -17.17
CA ALA A 47 -3.88 21.86 -17.37
C ALA A 47 -5.11 21.12 -16.83
N VAL A 48 -5.28 19.83 -17.16
CA VAL A 48 -6.40 19.01 -16.66
C VAL A 48 -6.30 18.82 -15.14
N ILE A 49 -5.10 18.54 -14.62
CA ILE A 49 -4.86 18.46 -13.17
C ILE A 49 -5.31 19.76 -12.49
N ASN A 50 -4.94 20.92 -13.03
CA ASN A 50 -5.27 22.22 -12.46
C ASN A 50 -6.76 22.59 -12.53
N GLU A 51 -7.56 21.90 -13.34
CA GLU A 51 -9.02 22.02 -13.39
C GLU A 51 -9.74 21.10 -12.40
N SER A 52 -9.04 20.11 -11.83
CA SER A 52 -9.61 19.14 -10.90
C SER A 52 -9.64 19.64 -9.47
N ASP A 53 -10.56 19.12 -8.67
CA ASP A 53 -10.55 19.26 -7.21
C ASP A 53 -9.53 18.29 -6.58
N LEU A 54 -9.33 17.13 -7.21
CA LEU A 54 -8.34 16.12 -6.83
C LEU A 54 -7.88 15.30 -8.04
N SER A 55 -6.59 15.08 -8.16
CA SER A 55 -6.02 14.21 -9.19
C SER A 55 -5.22 13.05 -8.59
N PHE A 56 -5.36 11.88 -9.21
CA PHE A 56 -4.48 10.73 -9.00
C PHE A 56 -3.36 10.73 -10.03
N LEU A 57 -2.11 10.57 -9.58
CA LEU A 57 -0.95 10.32 -10.44
C LEU A 57 -0.65 8.82 -10.42
N CYS A 58 -1.05 8.11 -11.48
CA CYS A 58 -0.80 6.68 -11.68
C CYS A 58 0.27 6.48 -12.76
N LEU A 59 1.41 7.11 -12.55
CA LEU A 59 2.47 7.35 -13.53
C LEU A 59 3.79 6.70 -13.09
N PRO A 60 4.74 6.50 -14.02
CA PRO A 60 6.15 6.29 -13.65
C PRO A 60 6.69 7.48 -12.86
N ASP A 61 7.67 7.22 -11.98
CA ASP A 61 8.23 8.19 -11.05
C ASP A 61 8.71 9.49 -11.73
N ASP A 62 9.39 9.38 -12.88
CA ASP A 62 9.90 10.55 -13.61
C ASP A 62 8.76 11.41 -14.13
N ALA A 63 7.71 10.80 -14.68
CA ALA A 63 6.55 11.52 -15.18
C ALA A 63 5.73 12.17 -14.05
N ALA A 64 5.70 11.55 -12.86
CA ALA A 64 5.11 12.15 -11.68
C ALA A 64 5.91 13.38 -11.22
N ARG A 65 7.25 13.28 -11.17
CA ARG A 65 8.13 14.42 -10.83
C ARG A 65 8.05 15.55 -11.84
N GLU A 66 7.95 15.23 -13.14
CA GLU A 66 7.92 16.22 -14.23
C GLU A 66 6.68 17.11 -14.18
N VAL A 67 5.50 16.54 -13.85
CA VAL A 67 4.25 17.30 -13.86
C VAL A 67 4.08 18.19 -12.62
N MET A 68 4.61 17.77 -11.46
CA MET A 68 4.38 18.46 -10.19
C MET A 68 4.75 19.94 -10.15
N PRO A 69 5.86 20.43 -10.78
CA PRO A 69 6.18 21.85 -10.80
C PRO A 69 5.15 22.72 -11.53
N LEU A 70 4.28 22.13 -12.37
CA LEU A 70 3.24 22.81 -13.13
C LEU A 70 1.87 22.77 -12.44
N VAL A 71 1.76 22.03 -11.33
CA VAL A 71 0.52 21.85 -10.57
C VAL A 71 0.38 22.97 -9.54
N ARG A 72 -0.77 23.65 -9.53
CA ARG A 72 -1.07 24.68 -8.52
C ARG A 72 -1.08 24.10 -7.11
N GLY A 73 -0.74 24.95 -6.13
CA GLY A 73 -0.64 24.54 -4.74
C GLY A 73 -1.97 24.11 -4.10
N ASP A 74 -3.08 24.64 -4.60
CA ASP A 74 -4.44 24.39 -4.09
C ASP A 74 -5.10 23.10 -4.62
N VAL A 75 -4.59 22.52 -5.71
CA VAL A 75 -5.10 21.24 -6.24
C VAL A 75 -4.63 20.08 -5.35
N ARG A 76 -5.52 19.18 -5.00
CA ARG A 76 -5.21 17.97 -4.21
C ARG A 76 -4.65 16.87 -5.09
N ILE A 77 -3.52 16.26 -4.67
CA ILE A 77 -2.83 15.20 -5.40
C ILE A 77 -2.69 13.95 -4.55
N LEU A 78 -3.05 12.81 -5.14
CA LEU A 78 -2.74 11.46 -4.66
C LEU A 78 -1.76 10.81 -5.64
N ASP A 79 -0.51 10.64 -5.23
CA ASP A 79 0.53 10.01 -6.07
C ASP A 79 0.71 8.54 -5.69
N THR A 80 0.50 7.65 -6.65
CA THR A 80 0.68 6.20 -6.46
C THR A 80 2.08 5.72 -6.84
N SER A 81 2.92 6.60 -7.42
CA SER A 81 4.32 6.30 -7.73
C SER A 81 5.19 6.24 -6.48
N THR A 82 6.46 5.86 -6.63
CA THR A 82 7.43 5.92 -5.53
C THR A 82 8.07 7.31 -5.38
N ALA A 83 7.79 8.24 -6.31
CA ALA A 83 8.47 9.51 -6.45
C ALA A 83 8.42 10.38 -5.18
N HIS A 84 7.31 10.32 -4.43
CA HIS A 84 7.06 11.27 -3.36
C HIS A 84 6.79 10.64 -1.98
N ARG A 85 6.92 9.31 -1.83
CA ARG A 85 6.58 8.60 -0.59
C ARG A 85 7.38 9.02 0.64
N THR A 86 8.59 9.53 0.42
CA THR A 86 9.47 10.04 1.48
C THR A 86 9.82 11.52 1.26
N ALA A 87 9.13 12.20 0.34
CA ALA A 87 9.42 13.58 0.01
C ALA A 87 8.85 14.55 1.07
N PRO A 88 9.57 15.61 1.45
CA PRO A 88 9.06 16.63 2.34
C PRO A 88 7.78 17.27 1.81
N GLY A 89 6.82 17.56 2.69
CA GLY A 89 5.53 18.17 2.34
C GLY A 89 4.49 17.20 1.77
N TRP A 90 4.79 15.90 1.68
CA TRP A 90 3.84 14.86 1.32
C TRP A 90 3.41 14.07 2.55
N VAL A 91 2.10 13.88 2.70
CA VAL A 91 1.53 12.99 3.73
C VAL A 91 1.59 11.55 3.22
N TYR A 92 2.06 10.62 4.04
CA TYR A 92 2.07 9.21 3.69
C TYR A 92 0.66 8.62 3.80
N GLY A 93 0.14 8.04 2.73
CA GLY A 93 -1.27 7.66 2.56
C GLY A 93 -1.66 6.33 3.22
N LEU A 94 -1.31 6.12 4.49
CA LEU A 94 -1.78 5.02 5.33
C LEU A 94 -2.54 5.60 6.53
N PRO A 95 -3.86 5.84 6.40
CA PRO A 95 -4.65 6.61 7.36
C PRO A 95 -4.64 6.07 8.79
N GLU A 96 -4.39 4.76 8.95
CA GLU A 96 -4.39 4.08 10.23
C GLU A 96 -3.13 4.34 11.08
N LEU A 97 -2.08 4.89 10.49
CA LEU A 97 -0.92 5.34 11.27
C LEU A 97 -1.27 6.59 12.07
N HIS A 98 -0.63 6.70 13.23
CA HIS A 98 -0.89 7.79 14.18
C HIS A 98 -0.78 9.18 13.52
N GLY A 99 -1.82 9.99 13.69
CA GLY A 99 -1.89 11.36 13.18
C GLY A 99 -2.22 11.48 11.68
N ILE A 100 -2.03 10.45 10.88
CA ILE A 100 -2.21 10.53 9.42
C ILE A 100 -3.66 10.80 9.04
N ARG A 101 -4.64 10.07 9.62
CA ARG A 101 -6.05 10.30 9.35
C ARG A 101 -6.47 11.74 9.62
N ALA A 102 -5.99 12.33 10.70
CA ALA A 102 -6.30 13.72 11.06
C ALA A 102 -5.65 14.72 10.10
N ALA A 103 -4.52 14.40 9.50
CA ALA A 103 -3.81 15.27 8.56
C ALA A 103 -4.44 15.27 7.14
N LEU A 104 -5.05 14.16 6.70
CA LEU A 104 -5.53 13.98 5.33
C LEU A 104 -6.55 15.03 4.85
N PRO A 105 -7.56 15.47 5.65
CA PRO A 105 -8.51 16.48 5.20
C PRO A 105 -7.88 17.82 4.78
N ALA A 106 -6.76 18.18 5.39
CA ALA A 106 -6.02 19.41 5.08
C ALA A 106 -4.85 19.20 4.10
N ALA A 107 -4.54 17.94 3.76
CA ALA A 107 -3.40 17.63 2.91
C ALA A 107 -3.66 18.00 1.45
N ALA A 108 -2.76 18.78 0.84
CA ALA A 108 -2.76 19.01 -0.60
C ALA A 108 -1.99 17.91 -1.37
N ARG A 109 -1.08 17.21 -0.72
CA ARG A 109 -0.17 16.22 -1.31
C ARG A 109 -0.16 14.95 -0.48
N VAL A 110 -0.56 13.83 -1.06
CA VAL A 110 -0.58 12.51 -0.40
C VAL A 110 0.13 11.49 -1.29
N ALA A 111 1.10 10.77 -0.73
CA ALA A 111 1.79 9.68 -1.41
C ALA A 111 1.21 8.34 -0.96
N VAL A 112 0.63 7.61 -1.90
CA VAL A 112 0.02 6.30 -1.66
C VAL A 112 1.12 5.25 -1.45
N PRO A 113 1.05 4.43 -0.40
CA PRO A 113 2.04 3.39 -0.09
C PRO A 113 2.28 2.40 -1.23
N GLY A 114 3.48 1.84 -1.28
CA GLY A 114 3.74 0.64 -2.06
C GLY A 114 3.19 -0.61 -1.38
N CYS A 115 2.73 -1.59 -2.18
CA CYS A 115 2.08 -2.77 -1.63
C CYS A 115 2.95 -3.54 -0.61
N HIS A 116 4.19 -3.88 -0.95
CA HIS A 116 5.09 -4.54 0.01
C HIS A 116 5.40 -3.68 1.24
N ALA A 117 5.51 -2.36 1.04
CA ALA A 117 5.75 -1.43 2.14
C ALA A 117 4.55 -1.36 3.09
N THR A 118 3.32 -1.35 2.57
CA THR A 118 2.10 -1.42 3.40
C THR A 118 2.13 -2.62 4.34
N GLY A 119 2.46 -3.82 3.81
CA GLY A 119 2.51 -5.04 4.62
C GLY A 119 3.60 -5.05 5.68
N PHE A 120 4.71 -4.34 5.47
CA PHE A 120 5.78 -4.19 6.45
C PHE A 120 5.49 -3.08 7.45
N ILE A 121 5.08 -1.91 6.95
CA ILE A 121 4.89 -0.71 7.78
C ILE A 121 3.73 -0.89 8.75
N ALA A 122 2.60 -1.46 8.29
CA ALA A 122 1.44 -1.62 9.14
C ALA A 122 1.74 -2.35 10.47
N PRO A 123 2.40 -3.51 10.51
CA PRO A 123 2.71 -4.15 11.80
C PRO A 123 3.95 -3.57 12.49
N VAL A 124 4.95 -3.02 11.77
CA VAL A 124 6.23 -2.63 12.37
C VAL A 124 6.20 -1.20 12.92
N ALA A 125 5.60 -0.25 12.23
CA ALA A 125 5.60 1.16 12.66
C ALA A 125 5.01 1.34 14.07
N PRO A 126 3.87 0.72 14.44
CA PRO A 126 3.35 0.81 15.81
C PRO A 126 4.30 0.25 16.86
N LEU A 127 4.99 -0.85 16.56
CA LEU A 127 5.92 -1.50 17.50
C LEU A 127 7.19 -0.66 17.71
N VAL A 128 7.69 0.01 16.68
CA VAL A 128 8.81 0.95 16.80
C VAL A 128 8.36 2.21 17.54
N GLU A 129 7.21 2.77 17.19
CA GLU A 129 6.64 3.96 17.85
C GLU A 129 6.44 3.75 19.34
N ARG A 130 5.98 2.55 19.76
CA ARG A 130 5.77 2.17 21.16
C ARG A 130 7.03 1.64 21.86
N GLY A 131 8.17 1.58 21.15
CA GLY A 131 9.46 1.17 21.71
C GLY A 131 9.63 -0.32 21.93
N LEU A 132 8.75 -1.19 21.42
CA LEU A 132 8.91 -2.65 21.47
C LEU A 132 10.01 -3.13 20.53
N ILE A 133 10.11 -2.53 19.36
CA ILE A 133 11.19 -2.75 18.41
C ILE A 133 12.12 -1.54 18.44
N PRO A 134 13.39 -1.69 18.84
CA PRO A 134 14.37 -0.61 18.79
C PRO A 134 14.59 -0.11 17.35
N LYS A 135 14.83 1.18 17.16
CA LYS A 135 15.12 1.74 15.83
C LYS A 135 16.34 1.09 15.16
N ALA A 136 17.33 0.68 15.96
CA ALA A 136 18.53 -0.02 15.50
C ALA A 136 18.30 -1.52 15.20
N ALA A 137 17.08 -2.05 15.33
CA ALA A 137 16.81 -3.46 15.06
C ALA A 137 16.98 -3.79 13.57
N HIS A 138 17.68 -4.88 13.29
CA HIS A 138 17.82 -5.43 11.95
C HIS A 138 16.70 -6.44 11.69
N LEU A 139 15.70 -6.06 10.92
CA LEU A 139 14.58 -6.91 10.58
C LEU A 139 14.78 -7.59 9.22
N SER A 140 14.17 -8.77 9.09
CA SER A 140 14.02 -9.45 7.80
C SER A 140 12.54 -9.53 7.44
N VAL A 141 12.24 -9.45 6.15
CA VAL A 141 10.88 -9.54 5.64
C VAL A 141 10.83 -10.33 4.34
N THR A 142 9.96 -11.33 4.30
CA THR A 142 9.60 -12.06 3.08
C THR A 142 8.19 -11.66 2.68
N SER A 143 7.97 -11.34 1.41
CA SER A 143 6.65 -10.86 0.98
C SER A 143 6.25 -11.51 -0.34
N LEU A 144 5.18 -12.32 -0.29
CA LEU A 144 4.56 -12.95 -1.45
C LEU A 144 3.54 -12.00 -2.06
N THR A 145 3.51 -11.90 -3.40
CA THR A 145 2.52 -11.11 -4.12
C THR A 145 2.01 -11.85 -5.36
N GLY A 146 0.75 -11.61 -5.69
CA GLY A 146 0.20 -11.97 -6.98
C GLY A 146 0.88 -11.21 -8.13
N TYR A 147 0.86 -11.80 -9.34
CA TYR A 147 1.56 -11.24 -10.50
C TYR A 147 0.98 -9.90 -11.00
N SER A 148 -0.23 -9.54 -10.61
CA SER A 148 -0.81 -8.23 -10.93
C SER A 148 0.01 -7.05 -10.37
N GLY A 149 0.81 -7.28 -9.32
CA GLY A 149 1.72 -6.29 -8.75
C GLY A 149 2.82 -5.83 -9.69
N GLY A 150 3.18 -6.63 -10.70
CA GLY A 150 4.13 -6.27 -11.75
C GLY A 150 3.53 -5.48 -12.93
N GLY A 151 2.23 -5.16 -12.86
CA GLY A 151 1.52 -4.38 -13.86
C GLY A 151 1.24 -5.16 -15.16
N LYS A 152 0.77 -4.45 -16.19
CA LYS A 152 0.29 -5.04 -17.44
C LYS A 152 1.26 -6.04 -18.10
N LYS A 153 2.57 -5.73 -18.06
CA LYS A 153 3.58 -6.60 -18.68
C LYS A 153 3.62 -7.97 -18.00
N MET A 154 3.66 -7.98 -16.67
CA MET A 154 3.70 -9.24 -15.90
C MET A 154 2.36 -9.98 -15.99
N ILE A 155 1.23 -9.28 -15.98
CA ILE A 155 -0.09 -9.88 -16.18
C ILE A 155 -0.12 -10.61 -17.54
N ALA A 156 0.31 -9.96 -18.61
CA ALA A 156 0.35 -10.58 -19.94
C ALA A 156 1.30 -11.79 -20.00
N GLU A 157 2.41 -11.77 -19.26
CA GLU A 157 3.35 -12.90 -19.17
C GLU A 157 2.70 -14.12 -18.49
N TYR A 158 1.92 -13.89 -17.41
CA TYR A 158 1.28 -14.99 -16.66
C TYR A 158 -0.03 -15.48 -17.29
N GLU A 159 -0.76 -14.64 -17.99
CA GLU A 159 -2.06 -14.97 -18.60
C GLU A 159 -1.96 -15.37 -20.08
N GLY A 160 -0.80 -15.14 -20.70
CA GLY A 160 -0.53 -15.54 -22.08
C GLY A 160 -0.20 -17.03 -22.24
N GLU A 161 0.32 -17.41 -23.40
CA GLU A 161 0.84 -18.76 -23.62
C GLU A 161 2.02 -19.03 -22.67
N ARG A 162 1.86 -19.97 -21.74
CA ARG A 162 2.85 -20.31 -20.72
C ARG A 162 3.95 -21.21 -21.28
N VAL A 163 4.78 -20.67 -22.14
CA VAL A 163 5.97 -21.35 -22.65
C VAL A 163 7.03 -21.53 -21.55
N ASN A 164 7.11 -20.55 -20.63
CA ASN A 164 8.05 -20.59 -19.51
C ASN A 164 7.43 -21.27 -18.29
N THR A 165 7.78 -22.52 -18.03
CA THR A 165 7.31 -23.31 -16.88
C THR A 165 7.75 -22.77 -15.52
N ALA A 166 8.77 -21.89 -15.46
CA ALA A 166 9.19 -21.23 -14.23
C ALA A 166 8.10 -20.29 -13.66
N LEU A 167 7.12 -19.87 -14.47
CA LEU A 167 5.97 -19.08 -14.01
C LEU A 167 5.04 -19.86 -13.06
N ASN A 168 5.07 -21.18 -13.09
CA ASN A 168 4.25 -22.03 -12.23
C ASN A 168 4.79 -22.12 -10.79
N ALA A 169 5.97 -21.57 -10.51
CA ALA A 169 6.59 -21.58 -9.19
C ALA A 169 6.70 -20.16 -8.61
N PRO A 170 6.65 -20.00 -7.28
CA PRO A 170 7.00 -18.72 -6.64
C PRO A 170 8.44 -18.33 -7.00
N ARG A 171 8.62 -17.08 -7.44
CA ARG A 171 9.91 -16.56 -7.90
C ARG A 171 10.35 -15.38 -7.06
N PRO A 172 11.41 -15.48 -6.23
CA PRO A 172 12.01 -14.31 -5.59
C PRO A 172 12.62 -13.40 -6.65
N TYR A 173 12.52 -12.09 -6.42
CA TYR A 173 13.13 -11.07 -7.27
C TYR A 173 13.80 -10.00 -6.41
N GLY A 174 14.42 -8.99 -7.01
CA GLY A 174 15.19 -8.01 -6.23
C GLY A 174 16.38 -8.64 -5.50
N LEU A 175 16.98 -9.67 -6.09
CA LEU A 175 18.01 -10.53 -5.47
C LEU A 175 19.30 -9.77 -5.09
N ALA A 176 19.49 -8.55 -5.59
CA ALA A 176 20.56 -7.65 -5.16
C ALA A 176 20.25 -6.92 -3.84
N LEU A 177 19.18 -7.29 -3.13
CA LEU A 177 18.71 -6.63 -1.90
C LEU A 177 18.45 -5.13 -2.09
N HIS A 178 18.09 -4.74 -3.29
CA HIS A 178 17.71 -3.38 -3.63
C HIS A 178 16.29 -3.35 -4.21
N HIS A 179 15.42 -2.60 -3.56
CA HIS A 179 14.03 -2.46 -3.98
C HIS A 179 13.52 -1.04 -3.71
N LYS A 180 12.69 -0.52 -4.61
CA LYS A 180 12.16 0.85 -4.53
C LYS A 180 11.25 1.12 -3.31
N HIS A 181 10.80 0.08 -2.60
CA HIS A 181 10.01 0.23 -1.36
C HIS A 181 10.87 0.33 -0.08
N LEU A 182 12.16 0.02 -0.13
CA LEU A 182 13.02 0.09 1.06
C LEU A 182 13.11 1.49 1.69
N PRO A 183 13.21 2.59 0.91
CA PRO A 183 13.23 3.93 1.49
C PRO A 183 11.98 4.27 2.31
N GLU A 184 10.78 3.93 1.82
CA GLU A 184 9.54 4.17 2.56
C GLU A 184 9.39 3.25 3.78
N MET A 185 9.79 1.96 3.66
CA MET A 185 9.80 1.04 4.80
C MET A 185 10.64 1.59 5.95
N THR A 186 11.84 2.09 5.65
CA THR A 186 12.77 2.65 6.64
C THR A 186 12.24 3.97 7.23
N ALA A 187 11.91 4.92 6.36
CA ALA A 187 11.53 6.27 6.81
C ALA A 187 10.23 6.29 7.62
N VAL A 188 9.21 5.52 7.20
CA VAL A 188 7.89 5.54 7.84
C VAL A 188 7.86 4.74 9.14
N THR A 189 8.62 3.65 9.24
CA THR A 189 8.75 2.91 10.50
C THR A 189 9.68 3.59 11.50
N GLY A 190 10.56 4.48 11.03
CA GLY A 190 11.57 5.13 11.86
C GLY A 190 12.75 4.22 12.22
N LEU A 191 12.94 3.11 11.50
CA LEU A 191 14.12 2.25 11.64
C LEU A 191 15.37 2.97 11.11
N ASP A 192 16.52 2.71 11.72
CA ASP A 192 17.80 3.28 11.31
C ASP A 192 18.33 2.65 10.01
N THR A 193 17.93 1.40 9.72
CA THR A 193 18.38 0.65 8.54
C THR A 193 17.22 -0.03 7.85
N ALA A 194 17.35 -0.19 6.52
CA ALA A 194 16.37 -0.94 5.74
C ALA A 194 16.34 -2.43 6.14
N PRO A 195 15.17 -3.07 6.13
CA PRO A 195 15.08 -4.50 6.39
C PRO A 195 15.74 -5.33 5.27
N ASN A 196 16.18 -6.55 5.60
CA ASN A 196 16.50 -7.56 4.60
C ASN A 196 15.20 -8.00 3.93
N PHE A 197 14.98 -7.55 2.70
CA PHE A 197 13.71 -7.72 2.00
C PHE A 197 13.81 -8.75 0.86
N VAL A 198 12.94 -9.75 0.91
CA VAL A 198 12.83 -10.82 -0.08
C VAL A 198 11.43 -10.80 -0.70
N PRO A 199 11.19 -10.04 -1.78
CA PRO A 199 9.93 -10.07 -2.50
C PRO A 199 9.84 -11.32 -3.39
N ILE A 200 8.64 -11.95 -3.42
CA ILE A 200 8.36 -13.17 -4.17
C ILE A 200 7.07 -12.95 -4.96
N VAL A 201 7.11 -13.12 -6.29
CA VAL A 201 5.91 -13.19 -7.12
C VAL A 201 5.49 -14.65 -7.26
N ALA A 202 4.19 -14.90 -7.15
CA ALA A 202 3.62 -16.24 -7.26
C ALA A 202 2.47 -16.29 -8.27
N ASP A 203 2.10 -17.51 -8.70
CA ASP A 203 1.12 -17.76 -9.77
C ASP A 203 -0.32 -17.64 -9.26
N TYR A 204 -0.69 -16.43 -8.85
CA TYR A 204 -2.07 -16.01 -8.63
C TYR A 204 -2.20 -14.51 -8.97
N TYR A 205 -3.38 -14.08 -9.38
CA TYR A 205 -3.59 -12.72 -9.88
C TYR A 205 -3.35 -11.64 -8.81
N ALA A 206 -4.05 -11.74 -7.68
CA ALA A 206 -4.03 -10.74 -6.61
C ALA A 206 -4.02 -11.39 -5.24
N GLY A 207 -3.51 -10.69 -4.26
CA GLY A 207 -3.28 -11.11 -2.90
C GLY A 207 -1.83 -10.88 -2.49
N MET A 208 -1.62 -10.68 -1.20
CA MET A 208 -0.29 -10.41 -0.64
C MET A 208 -0.19 -10.89 0.79
N GLU A 209 0.93 -11.53 1.09
CA GLU A 209 1.32 -11.96 2.42
C GLU A 209 2.72 -11.45 2.72
N THR A 210 2.86 -10.69 3.80
CA THR A 210 4.16 -10.17 4.25
C THR A 210 4.49 -10.78 5.60
N MET A 211 5.59 -11.52 5.69
CA MET A 211 6.04 -12.26 6.86
C MET A 211 7.30 -11.63 7.45
N ILE A 212 7.25 -11.32 8.74
CA ILE A 212 8.34 -10.67 9.49
C ILE A 212 8.64 -11.56 10.71
N PRO A 213 9.69 -12.39 10.66
CA PRO A 213 10.10 -13.17 11.81
C PRO A 213 10.74 -12.26 12.86
N LEU A 214 10.31 -12.38 14.10
CA LEU A 214 10.85 -11.66 15.25
C LEU A 214 11.49 -12.64 16.23
N ASP A 215 12.73 -12.36 16.64
CA ASP A 215 13.40 -12.99 17.78
C ASP A 215 13.00 -12.23 19.06
N LEU A 216 11.98 -12.71 19.75
CA LEU A 216 11.43 -12.07 20.93
C LEU A 216 12.41 -12.07 22.10
N ALA A 217 13.23 -13.12 22.21
CA ALA A 217 14.24 -13.23 23.26
C ALA A 217 15.34 -12.18 23.07
N ALA A 218 15.82 -11.97 21.84
CA ALA A 218 16.79 -10.93 21.52
C ALA A 218 16.24 -9.53 21.70
N LEU A 219 14.94 -9.33 21.41
CA LEU A 219 14.27 -8.04 21.61
C LEU A 219 13.88 -7.77 23.06
N GLY A 220 13.89 -8.79 23.94
CA GLY A 220 13.48 -8.67 25.34
C GLY A 220 11.98 -8.38 25.51
N ILE A 221 11.14 -8.86 24.59
CA ILE A 221 9.68 -8.65 24.57
C ILE A 221 8.93 -9.98 24.54
N THR A 222 7.62 -9.95 24.77
CA THR A 222 6.77 -11.13 24.69
C THR A 222 5.83 -11.06 23.49
N ALA A 223 5.39 -12.24 23.01
CA ALA A 223 4.39 -12.32 21.92
C ALA A 223 3.08 -11.62 22.32
N GLN A 224 2.68 -11.73 23.60
CA GLN A 224 1.48 -11.06 24.11
C GLN A 224 1.62 -9.54 24.04
N ALA A 225 2.78 -8.98 24.44
CA ALA A 225 3.01 -7.54 24.35
C ALA A 225 2.94 -7.00 22.92
N VAL A 226 3.43 -7.78 21.95
CA VAL A 226 3.30 -7.43 20.51
C VAL A 226 1.83 -7.44 20.08
N ALA A 227 1.10 -8.50 20.39
CA ALA A 227 -0.31 -8.63 19.99
C ALA A 227 -1.19 -7.56 20.65
N ASP A 228 -1.02 -7.31 21.95
CA ASP A 228 -1.78 -6.28 22.68
C ASP A 228 -1.49 -4.88 22.14
N THR A 229 -0.22 -4.58 21.84
CA THR A 229 0.17 -3.28 21.26
C THR A 229 -0.49 -3.05 19.92
N LEU A 230 -0.50 -4.04 19.03
CA LEU A 230 -1.12 -3.93 17.71
C LEU A 230 -2.65 -3.85 17.81
N ALA A 231 -3.27 -4.66 18.69
CA ALA A 231 -4.70 -4.64 18.91
C ALA A 231 -5.16 -3.28 19.46
N ASP A 232 -4.43 -2.70 20.41
CA ASP A 232 -4.71 -1.36 20.96
C ASP A 232 -4.50 -0.27 19.92
N TYR A 233 -3.38 -0.31 19.17
CA TYR A 233 -3.05 0.69 18.15
C TYR A 233 -4.10 0.76 17.04
N TYR A 234 -4.61 -0.39 16.60
CA TYR A 234 -5.60 -0.50 15.54
C TYR A 234 -7.04 -0.63 16.04
N ALA A 235 -7.29 -0.43 17.32
CA ALA A 235 -8.65 -0.45 17.86
C ALA A 235 -9.58 0.54 17.12
N GLY A 236 -10.73 0.06 16.67
CA GLY A 236 -11.72 0.87 15.96
C GLY A 236 -11.37 1.23 14.51
N GLN A 237 -10.26 0.73 13.95
CA GLN A 237 -9.91 0.94 12.55
C GLN A 237 -10.80 0.08 11.62
N ALA A 238 -11.38 0.71 10.59
CA ALA A 238 -12.30 0.01 9.69
C ALA A 238 -11.59 -0.89 8.67
N MET A 239 -10.33 -0.56 8.32
CA MET A 239 -9.62 -1.18 7.20
C MET A 239 -8.42 -2.02 7.64
N ILE A 240 -8.10 -2.06 8.93
CA ILE A 240 -7.09 -2.97 9.51
C ILE A 240 -7.73 -3.77 10.64
N ARG A 241 -7.52 -5.09 10.61
CA ARG A 241 -7.93 -6.02 11.65
C ARG A 241 -6.70 -6.72 12.23
N VAL A 242 -6.61 -6.79 13.55
CA VAL A 242 -5.61 -7.59 14.27
C VAL A 242 -6.29 -8.83 14.81
N HIS A 243 -5.74 -10.01 14.54
CA HIS A 243 -6.22 -11.27 15.08
C HIS A 243 -5.70 -11.48 16.51
N PRO A 244 -6.46 -12.18 17.38
CA PRO A 244 -5.95 -12.60 18.69
C PRO A 244 -4.65 -13.42 18.54
N LEU A 245 -3.79 -13.38 19.56
CA LEU A 245 -2.52 -14.08 19.57
C LEU A 245 -2.68 -15.58 19.27
N GLY A 246 -1.97 -16.07 18.26
CA GLY A 246 -1.97 -17.48 17.86
C GLY A 246 -3.18 -17.93 17.05
N GLU A 247 -4.11 -17.00 16.72
CA GLU A 247 -5.37 -17.33 16.03
C GLU A 247 -5.39 -16.84 14.58
N GLY A 248 -6.45 -17.24 13.86
CA GLY A 248 -6.80 -16.72 12.53
C GLY A 248 -6.27 -17.55 11.35
N THR A 249 -5.49 -18.61 11.62
CA THR A 249 -5.02 -19.54 10.58
C THR A 249 -6.10 -20.56 10.20
N ASP A 250 -5.99 -21.10 9.01
CA ASP A 250 -6.82 -22.21 8.52
C ASP A 250 -6.00 -23.51 8.58
N GLY A 251 -6.20 -24.29 9.65
CA GLY A 251 -5.45 -25.50 9.90
C GLY A 251 -3.93 -25.32 9.95
N GLY A 252 -3.46 -24.16 10.41
CA GLY A 252 -2.04 -23.80 10.44
C GLY A 252 -1.51 -23.19 9.13
N PHE A 253 -2.39 -22.91 8.17
CA PHE A 253 -2.03 -22.27 6.90
C PHE A 253 -2.62 -20.85 6.79
N LEU A 254 -1.96 -20.01 6.01
CA LEU A 254 -2.48 -18.73 5.52
C LEU A 254 -2.33 -18.72 4.00
N ALA A 255 -3.41 -18.48 3.28
CA ALA A 255 -3.36 -18.35 1.83
C ALA A 255 -3.14 -16.88 1.47
N ALA A 256 -2.04 -16.58 0.79
CA ALA A 256 -1.65 -15.21 0.42
C ALA A 256 -2.71 -14.47 -0.42
N ASN A 257 -3.61 -15.20 -1.09
CA ASN A 257 -4.71 -14.66 -1.88
C ASN A 257 -6.07 -14.64 -1.16
N LYS A 258 -6.13 -14.99 0.12
CA LYS A 258 -7.39 -15.03 0.91
C LYS A 258 -8.18 -13.73 0.87
N LEU A 259 -7.49 -12.60 0.87
CA LEU A 259 -8.11 -11.27 0.82
C LEU A 259 -8.09 -10.63 -0.58
N ALA A 260 -7.89 -11.42 -1.64
CA ALA A 260 -7.98 -10.90 -3.01
C ALA A 260 -9.35 -10.27 -3.27
N GLY A 261 -9.37 -9.07 -3.84
CA GLY A 261 -10.59 -8.28 -4.05
C GLY A 261 -11.07 -7.48 -2.83
N LYS A 262 -10.41 -7.59 -1.66
CA LYS A 262 -10.71 -6.79 -0.47
C LYS A 262 -9.78 -5.59 -0.35
N ASP A 263 -10.27 -4.55 0.36
CA ASP A 263 -9.49 -3.34 0.65
C ASP A 263 -9.03 -3.28 2.11
N THR A 264 -9.23 -4.37 2.86
CA THR A 264 -8.78 -4.54 4.24
C THR A 264 -7.40 -5.18 4.32
N LEU A 265 -6.74 -5.01 5.47
CA LEU A 265 -5.51 -5.68 5.85
C LEU A 265 -5.73 -6.41 7.18
N GLU A 266 -5.27 -7.66 7.27
CA GLU A 266 -5.31 -8.47 8.50
C GLU A 266 -3.90 -8.70 9.03
N ILE A 267 -3.70 -8.55 10.34
CA ILE A 267 -2.42 -8.77 11.03
C ILE A 267 -2.55 -9.98 11.95
N PHE A 268 -1.57 -10.88 11.87
CA PHE A 268 -1.49 -12.10 12.65
C PHE A 268 -0.19 -12.11 13.48
N CYS A 269 -0.31 -12.48 14.74
CA CYS A 269 0.79 -12.69 15.68
C CYS A 269 0.84 -14.18 16.04
N LEU A 270 1.76 -14.95 15.43
CA LEU A 270 1.83 -16.41 15.56
C LEU A 270 3.13 -16.81 16.27
N PRO A 271 3.08 -17.08 17.59
CA PRO A 271 4.28 -17.45 18.37
C PRO A 271 4.65 -18.91 18.16
N ASN A 272 5.95 -19.22 18.33
CA ASN A 272 6.38 -20.61 18.52
C ASN A 272 5.98 -21.13 19.92
N PRO A 273 6.03 -22.47 20.15
CA PRO A 273 5.52 -23.05 21.41
C PRO A 273 6.22 -22.57 22.68
N ASP A 274 7.49 -22.20 22.62
CA ASP A 274 8.26 -21.72 23.79
C ASP A 274 8.21 -20.19 23.96
N GLY A 275 7.54 -19.47 23.06
CA GLY A 275 7.35 -18.03 23.12
C GLY A 275 8.61 -17.20 22.86
N THR A 276 9.67 -17.80 22.32
CA THR A 276 10.94 -17.11 22.00
C THR A 276 10.95 -16.42 20.66
N GLN A 277 10.06 -16.84 19.74
CA GLN A 277 9.95 -16.32 18.39
C GLN A 277 8.48 -16.03 18.02
N LEU A 278 8.29 -15.12 17.09
CA LEU A 278 6.98 -14.75 16.55
C LEU A 278 7.06 -14.59 15.03
N GLN A 279 6.12 -15.20 14.31
CA GLN A 279 5.80 -14.78 12.95
C GLN A 279 4.77 -13.66 12.99
N LEU A 280 5.19 -12.45 12.62
CA LEU A 280 4.31 -11.32 12.45
C LEU A 280 3.94 -11.24 10.96
N ILE A 281 2.65 -11.38 10.65
CA ILE A 281 2.18 -11.51 9.26
C ILE A 281 1.13 -10.46 8.96
N SER A 282 1.23 -9.83 7.77
CA SER A 282 0.18 -9.01 7.18
C SER A 282 -0.38 -9.70 5.95
N LEU A 283 -1.71 -9.82 5.88
CA LEU A 283 -2.44 -10.41 4.76
C LEU A 283 -3.39 -9.37 4.17
N PHE A 284 -3.38 -9.17 2.84
CA PHE A 284 -4.20 -8.17 2.14
C PHE A 284 -4.16 -8.34 0.63
N ASP A 285 -4.90 -7.53 -0.13
CA ASP A 285 -4.81 -7.47 -1.60
C ASP A 285 -3.78 -6.40 -2.03
N ASN A 286 -2.80 -6.79 -2.84
CA ASN A 286 -1.79 -5.89 -3.40
C ASN A 286 -2.37 -4.76 -4.27
N LEU A 287 -3.55 -4.96 -4.86
CA LEU A 287 -4.29 -3.98 -5.64
C LEU A 287 -5.39 -3.27 -4.83
N GLY A 288 -5.80 -3.84 -3.71
CA GLY A 288 -6.74 -3.28 -2.73
C GLY A 288 -6.03 -2.36 -1.74
N LYS A 289 -5.89 -2.79 -0.47
CA LYS A 289 -5.19 -2.02 0.58
C LYS A 289 -3.72 -1.73 0.23
N GLY A 290 -3.12 -2.54 -0.63
CA GLY A 290 -1.75 -2.32 -1.13
C GLY A 290 -1.62 -1.24 -2.21
N SER A 291 -2.71 -0.69 -2.78
CA SER A 291 -2.65 0.26 -3.90
C SER A 291 -3.93 1.09 -4.05
N SER A 292 -4.82 0.70 -4.99
CA SER A 292 -6.01 1.48 -5.36
C SER A 292 -7.01 1.65 -4.22
N GLY A 293 -7.17 0.66 -3.36
CA GLY A 293 -8.03 0.75 -2.18
C GLY A 293 -7.54 1.80 -1.19
N ALA A 294 -6.22 1.81 -0.89
CA ALA A 294 -5.62 2.85 -0.05
C ALA A 294 -5.75 4.25 -0.68
N ALA A 295 -5.59 4.35 -2.01
CA ALA A 295 -5.76 5.61 -2.72
C ALA A 295 -7.20 6.16 -2.60
N VAL A 296 -8.22 5.30 -2.78
CA VAL A 296 -9.64 5.68 -2.63
C VAL A 296 -9.98 6.02 -1.18
N GLN A 297 -9.45 5.28 -0.21
CA GLN A 297 -9.60 5.59 1.22
C GLN A 297 -9.06 7.01 1.54
N CYS A 298 -7.84 7.32 1.08
CA CYS A 298 -7.26 8.65 1.25
C CYS A 298 -8.08 9.73 0.55
N MET A 299 -8.55 9.51 -0.68
CA MET A 299 -9.41 10.43 -1.40
C MET A 299 -10.70 10.72 -0.62
N ASN A 300 -11.36 9.69 -0.08
CA ASN A 300 -12.57 9.87 0.70
C ASN A 300 -12.32 10.81 1.90
N LEU A 301 -11.24 10.59 2.64
CA LEU A 301 -10.86 11.43 3.79
C LEU A 301 -10.48 12.85 3.36
N MET A 302 -9.73 13.01 2.27
CA MET A 302 -9.35 14.32 1.72
C MET A 302 -10.56 15.14 1.29
N LEU A 303 -11.62 14.50 0.77
CA LEU A 303 -12.84 15.16 0.30
C LEU A 303 -13.93 15.25 1.38
N GLY A 304 -13.67 14.78 2.61
CA GLY A 304 -14.64 14.77 3.70
C GLY A 304 -15.81 13.80 3.49
N LEU A 305 -15.60 12.75 2.68
CA LEU A 305 -16.55 11.69 2.43
C LEU A 305 -16.43 10.58 3.50
N GLU A 306 -17.40 9.67 3.56
CA GLU A 306 -17.31 8.48 4.40
C GLU A 306 -16.09 7.64 3.98
N GLU A 307 -15.21 7.32 4.95
CA GLU A 307 -13.89 6.72 4.71
C GLU A 307 -13.93 5.44 3.87
N THR A 308 -14.90 4.56 4.15
CA THR A 308 -14.99 3.24 3.53
C THR A 308 -15.88 3.21 2.29
N LYS A 309 -16.43 4.35 1.87
CA LYS A 309 -17.34 4.43 0.70
C LYS A 309 -16.64 3.94 -0.57
N GLY A 310 -17.24 2.93 -1.22
CA GLY A 310 -16.69 2.30 -2.43
C GLY A 310 -15.52 1.36 -2.18
N LEU A 311 -15.28 0.94 -0.93
CA LEU A 311 -14.26 -0.04 -0.54
C LEU A 311 -14.90 -1.37 -0.15
N ALA A 312 -14.27 -2.48 -0.54
CA ALA A 312 -14.66 -3.84 -0.19
C ALA A 312 -13.99 -4.27 1.13
N ARG A 313 -14.83 -4.63 2.11
CA ARG A 313 -14.36 -5.11 3.44
C ARG A 313 -14.50 -6.60 3.59
#